data_b854d8f3aabbfbe1f6fc354e5b29f3cb
#
_entry.id   b854d8f3aabbfbe1f6fc354e5b29f3cb
#
_cell.length_a   1.000
_cell.length_b   1.000
_cell.length_c   1.000
_cell.angle_alpha   90.00
_cell.angle_beta   90.00
_cell.angle_gamma   90.00
#
_symmetry.space_group_name_H-M   'P 1'
#
loop_
_entity.id
_entity.type
_entity.pdbx_description
1 polymer ?
#
loop_
_entity_poly.entity_id
_entity_poly.type
_entity_poly.pdbx_seq_one_letter_code
_entity_poly.pdbx_strand_id
1 'polypeptide(L)'
;FNVGNSGGQLKTPDGKKFIVDKAGNEVNGRGKPYRHGLVFRCNLDGSEVETLGFNFRNNFEVTVDSFGTLWQSDNDDDGNRGVRINYVMEFGNYGYTDELTGRGWGTKRTHWEKDIPSRHWHQNDPGVMPNLLQTGQGSPTGITLYEGDLLPEVFRGQMMHCDAGPRVVRAYPVQRSGAGYKAKIVNMLQSEDPWYRPSDVCTAPDGSVFVSDWHDGHVGGHHMTDHKPGQMTGRIYRLTPKGGDSRYALPQKRTAFSMLSSPNMASRYIAWQQLNKVGAKAEGTLDKLWRGNNQRLRARALHLLARIKGLEKKYISAALKDANPDIRITGLRIARERGLDVIPLVKQLVTDKDSAVRRECAIALRHNDSPDAPTLWAKLAQQHDGADRWYLEALGLALDRQQNKFFGAWLEAVGSNWDTKAGRDIVWRSRSKKTPDLLVKILLDKKTTEDEKPRYIRALDFQSGPEKDAALIKLLGAGS
;
A
#
# COMPACT_ATOMS: atom_id res chain seq x y z
N PHE A 1 -11.79 0.38 2.94
CA PHE A 1 -11.89 -0.05 4.33
C PHE A 1 -10.90 -1.16 4.63
N ASN A 2 -10.71 -1.44 5.89
CA ASN A 2 -9.81 -2.49 6.37
C ASN A 2 -10.41 -3.27 7.53
N VAL A 3 -9.80 -4.42 7.84
CA VAL A 3 -10.11 -5.24 9.00
C VAL A 3 -8.82 -5.77 9.62
N GLY A 4 -8.76 -5.83 10.95
CA GLY A 4 -7.64 -6.41 11.69
C GLY A 4 -7.63 -7.94 11.64
N ASN A 5 -6.59 -8.54 12.21
CA ASN A 5 -6.36 -9.99 12.16
C ASN A 5 -7.49 -10.84 12.77
N SER A 6 -8.15 -10.34 13.81
CA SER A 6 -9.27 -11.06 14.45
C SER A 6 -10.55 -11.04 13.61
N GLY A 7 -10.73 -10.02 12.76
CA GLY A 7 -11.84 -9.84 11.83
C GLY A 7 -11.51 -10.10 10.36
N GLY A 8 -10.36 -10.72 10.07
CA GLY A 8 -9.80 -10.89 8.73
C GLY A 8 -10.65 -11.75 7.78
N GLN A 9 -11.97 -11.52 7.74
CA GLN A 9 -12.89 -12.23 6.84
C GLN A 9 -14.08 -11.35 6.47
N LEU A 10 -14.60 -11.54 5.25
CA LEU A 10 -15.87 -10.94 4.84
C LEU A 10 -16.86 -12.04 4.49
N LYS A 11 -18.07 -11.90 5.00
CA LYS A 11 -19.17 -12.84 4.74
C LYS A 11 -20.35 -12.14 4.08
N THR A 12 -21.17 -12.94 3.40
CA THR A 12 -22.48 -12.52 2.92
C THR A 12 -23.35 -11.98 4.06
N PRO A 13 -24.36 -11.11 3.80
CA PRO A 13 -25.21 -10.52 4.85
C PRO A 13 -25.86 -11.55 5.78
N ASP A 14 -26.15 -12.76 5.29
CA ASP A 14 -26.68 -13.87 6.07
C ASP A 14 -25.63 -14.62 6.92
N GLY A 15 -24.35 -14.22 6.81
CA GLY A 15 -23.23 -14.79 7.55
C GLY A 15 -22.80 -16.20 7.12
N LYS A 16 -23.41 -16.79 6.09
CA LYS A 16 -23.24 -18.21 5.74
C LYS A 16 -22.03 -18.49 4.85
N LYS A 17 -21.69 -17.58 3.93
CA LYS A 17 -20.61 -17.78 2.95
C LYS A 17 -19.58 -16.67 3.04
N PHE A 18 -18.34 -16.99 2.69
CA PHE A 18 -17.35 -15.96 2.46
C PHE A 18 -17.66 -15.21 1.15
N ILE A 19 -17.38 -13.90 1.13
CA ILE A 19 -17.40 -13.13 -0.09
C ILE A 19 -16.22 -13.60 -0.96
N VAL A 20 -16.47 -13.75 -2.26
CA VAL A 20 -15.44 -13.99 -3.26
C VAL A 20 -15.09 -12.63 -3.88
N ASP A 21 -13.81 -12.25 -3.87
CA ASP A 21 -13.35 -10.98 -4.41
C ASP A 21 -13.19 -11.02 -5.94
N LYS A 22 -12.88 -9.88 -6.54
CA LYS A 22 -12.68 -9.76 -8.01
C LYS A 22 -11.57 -10.66 -8.56
N ALA A 23 -10.61 -11.08 -7.74
CA ALA A 23 -9.58 -12.04 -8.13
C ALA A 23 -10.06 -13.51 -8.05
N GLY A 24 -11.31 -13.75 -7.63
CA GLY A 24 -11.88 -15.10 -7.48
C GLY A 24 -11.43 -15.84 -6.22
N ASN A 25 -10.93 -15.13 -5.22
CA ASN A 25 -10.50 -15.73 -3.96
C ASN A 25 -11.56 -15.49 -2.86
N GLU A 26 -11.76 -16.48 -1.99
CA GLU A 26 -12.54 -16.26 -0.78
C GLU A 26 -11.82 -15.28 0.15
N VAL A 27 -12.54 -14.28 0.65
CA VAL A 27 -12.04 -13.32 1.63
C VAL A 27 -12.10 -13.95 3.02
N ASN A 28 -11.13 -14.80 3.28
CA ASN A 28 -10.95 -15.54 4.52
C ASN A 28 -9.50 -15.37 5.02
N GLY A 29 -9.31 -14.57 6.07
CA GLY A 29 -7.99 -14.29 6.65
C GLY A 29 -7.31 -15.49 7.34
N ARG A 30 -7.98 -16.63 7.42
CA ARG A 30 -7.41 -17.92 7.87
C ARG A 30 -7.15 -18.87 6.69
N GLY A 31 -7.46 -18.45 5.47
CA GLY A 31 -7.33 -19.22 4.25
C GLY A 31 -6.08 -18.91 3.44
N LYS A 32 -6.16 -19.23 2.16
CA LYS A 32 -5.17 -18.87 1.12
C LYS A 32 -5.92 -18.24 -0.06
N PRO A 33 -5.38 -17.23 -0.71
CA PRO A 33 -4.08 -16.58 -0.46
C PRO A 33 -4.08 -15.61 0.72
N TYR A 34 -5.25 -15.19 1.22
CA TYR A 34 -5.38 -14.13 2.22
C TYR A 34 -5.18 -14.64 3.64
N ARG A 35 -4.60 -13.76 4.48
CA ARG A 35 -4.31 -14.03 5.89
C ARG A 35 -4.47 -12.76 6.70
N HIS A 36 -4.90 -12.92 7.95
CA HIS A 36 -4.92 -11.89 8.98
C HIS A 36 -5.60 -10.58 8.54
N GLY A 37 -5.02 -9.43 8.88
CA GLY A 37 -5.56 -8.13 8.54
C GLY A 37 -5.56 -7.86 7.04
N LEU A 38 -6.61 -7.21 6.56
CA LEU A 38 -6.89 -7.03 5.13
C LEU A 38 -7.29 -5.58 4.83
N VAL A 39 -7.01 -5.13 3.61
CA VAL A 39 -7.44 -3.84 3.06
C VAL A 39 -8.24 -4.09 1.79
N PHE A 40 -9.35 -3.37 1.63
CA PHE A 40 -10.31 -3.59 0.56
C PHE A 40 -10.72 -2.31 -0.17
N ARG A 41 -11.16 -2.51 -1.40
CA ARG A 41 -11.96 -1.56 -2.18
C ARG A 41 -13.24 -2.27 -2.62
N CYS A 42 -14.37 -1.54 -2.64
CA CYS A 42 -15.65 -2.03 -3.15
C CYS A 42 -16.49 -0.86 -3.67
N ASN A 43 -17.59 -1.17 -4.35
CA ASN A 43 -18.63 -0.21 -4.63
C ASN A 43 -19.36 0.22 -3.35
N LEU A 44 -20.14 1.31 -3.42
CA LEU A 44 -20.90 1.84 -2.27
C LEU A 44 -21.98 0.90 -1.74
N ASP A 45 -22.47 0.00 -2.56
CA ASP A 45 -23.42 -1.04 -2.20
C ASP A 45 -22.75 -2.32 -1.66
N GLY A 46 -21.42 -2.31 -1.52
CA GLY A 46 -20.63 -3.46 -1.06
C GLY A 46 -20.32 -4.49 -2.13
N SER A 47 -20.74 -4.28 -3.39
CA SER A 47 -20.38 -5.14 -4.52
C SER A 47 -18.95 -4.91 -5.01
N GLU A 48 -18.47 -5.77 -5.89
CA GLU A 48 -17.16 -5.67 -6.53
C GLU A 48 -16.00 -5.54 -5.52
N VAL A 49 -16.04 -6.35 -4.46
CA VAL A 49 -14.97 -6.37 -3.44
C VAL A 49 -13.65 -6.76 -4.10
N GLU A 50 -12.62 -5.98 -3.84
CA GLU A 50 -11.25 -6.25 -4.26
C GLU A 50 -10.31 -6.15 -3.07
N THR A 51 -9.53 -7.19 -2.83
CA THR A 51 -8.54 -7.23 -1.74
C THR A 51 -7.27 -6.54 -2.19
N LEU A 52 -6.94 -5.40 -1.58
CA LEU A 52 -5.79 -4.55 -1.97
C LEU A 52 -4.52 -4.82 -1.15
N GLY A 53 -4.64 -5.47 -0.02
CA GLY A 53 -3.50 -5.85 0.80
C GLY A 53 -3.91 -6.85 1.87
N PHE A 54 -2.97 -7.69 2.30
CA PHE A 54 -3.25 -8.74 3.26
C PHE A 54 -2.04 -9.05 4.15
N ASN A 55 -2.28 -9.87 5.17
CA ASN A 55 -1.28 -10.29 6.13
C ASN A 55 -0.73 -9.12 6.97
N PHE A 56 -1.60 -8.16 7.30
CA PHE A 56 -1.39 -7.21 8.38
C PHE A 56 -1.71 -7.86 9.72
N ARG A 57 -1.23 -7.29 10.80
CA ARG A 57 -1.61 -7.79 12.13
C ARG A 57 -2.90 -7.12 12.60
N ASN A 58 -2.84 -5.89 12.99
CA ASN A 58 -3.99 -5.18 13.55
C ASN A 58 -4.02 -3.73 13.03
N ASN A 59 -4.22 -3.65 11.73
CA ASN A 59 -4.37 -2.40 11.02
C ASN A 59 -5.67 -1.71 11.45
N PHE A 60 -5.56 -0.47 11.94
CA PHE A 60 -6.68 0.26 12.50
C PHE A 60 -7.45 1.05 11.43
N GLU A 61 -6.78 1.90 10.68
CA GLU A 61 -7.41 2.75 9.67
C GLU A 61 -6.55 2.82 8.41
N VAL A 62 -7.23 2.97 7.27
CA VAL A 62 -6.63 3.23 5.96
C VAL A 62 -7.10 4.57 5.43
N THR A 63 -6.18 5.39 4.96
CA THR A 63 -6.47 6.67 4.29
C THR A 63 -5.97 6.66 2.85
N VAL A 64 -6.58 7.51 2.01
CA VAL A 64 -6.27 7.61 0.58
C VAL A 64 -6.01 9.06 0.19
N ASP A 65 -4.95 9.30 -0.60
CA ASP A 65 -4.67 10.63 -1.13
C ASP A 65 -5.45 10.93 -2.42
N SER A 66 -5.33 12.15 -2.90
CA SER A 66 -6.01 12.58 -4.14
C SER A 66 -5.55 11.84 -5.39
N PHE A 67 -4.39 11.18 -5.37
CA PHE A 67 -3.87 10.35 -6.46
C PHE A 67 -4.29 8.88 -6.37
N GLY A 68 -5.02 8.51 -5.31
CA GLY A 68 -5.45 7.15 -5.04
C GLY A 68 -4.39 6.29 -4.33
N THR A 69 -3.34 6.90 -3.74
CA THR A 69 -2.34 6.16 -2.95
C THR A 69 -2.86 5.89 -1.56
N LEU A 70 -2.69 4.67 -1.09
CA LEU A 70 -3.21 4.19 0.18
C LEU A 70 -2.13 4.16 1.27
N TRP A 71 -2.49 4.59 2.46
CA TRP A 71 -1.62 4.63 3.63
C TRP A 71 -2.36 4.07 4.83
N GLN A 72 -1.64 3.36 5.71
CA GLN A 72 -2.25 2.79 6.89
C GLN A 72 -1.25 2.55 8.01
N SER A 73 -1.73 2.54 9.26
CA SER A 73 -1.00 2.08 10.43
C SER A 73 -1.25 0.59 10.68
N ASP A 74 -0.29 -0.09 11.31
CA ASP A 74 -0.43 -1.50 11.67
C ASP A 74 0.20 -1.74 13.03
N ASN A 75 -0.65 -2.12 13.99
CA ASN A 75 -0.26 -2.32 15.38
C ASN A 75 0.29 -3.71 15.62
N ASP A 76 1.48 -3.77 16.19
CA ASP A 76 1.96 -4.94 16.88
C ASP A 76 3.04 -4.56 17.90
N ASP A 77 2.64 -4.35 19.12
CA ASP A 77 3.53 -4.01 20.24
C ASP A 77 3.47 -5.04 21.36
N ASP A 78 3.51 -6.32 21.01
CA ASP A 78 3.61 -7.41 21.98
C ASP A 78 5.06 -7.53 22.54
N GLY A 79 5.68 -6.39 22.85
CA GLY A 79 7.08 -6.29 23.32
C GLY A 79 8.14 -6.35 22.23
N ASN A 80 7.75 -6.39 20.97
CA ASN A 80 8.65 -6.52 19.82
C ASN A 80 9.00 -5.17 19.15
N ARG A 81 8.32 -4.08 19.50
CA ARG A 81 8.48 -2.74 18.91
C ARG A 81 8.23 -2.71 17.38
N GLY A 82 7.31 -3.55 16.92
CA GLY A 82 7.03 -3.75 15.51
C GLY A 82 6.03 -2.78 14.89
N VAL A 83 5.41 -1.88 15.65
CA VAL A 83 4.42 -0.91 15.12
C VAL A 83 4.99 -0.17 13.92
N ARG A 84 4.21 -0.12 12.85
CA ARG A 84 4.64 0.43 11.57
C ARG A 84 3.58 1.28 10.88
N ILE A 85 4.04 2.13 9.96
CA ILE A 85 3.22 2.82 8.96
C ILE A 85 3.55 2.21 7.61
N ASN A 86 2.53 1.97 6.79
CA ASN A 86 2.65 1.34 5.49
C ASN A 86 2.18 2.26 4.37
N TYR A 87 2.92 2.28 3.28
CA TYR A 87 2.39 2.50 1.95
C TYR A 87 1.72 1.19 1.51
N VAL A 88 0.43 1.22 1.23
CA VAL A 88 -0.28 0.02 0.76
C VAL A 88 -0.13 -0.08 -0.76
N MET A 89 0.89 -0.84 -1.21
CA MET A 89 1.00 -1.26 -2.59
C MET A 89 -0.09 -2.29 -2.86
N GLU A 90 -0.93 -2.03 -3.84
CA GLU A 90 -2.08 -2.88 -4.12
C GLU A 90 -1.66 -4.35 -4.38
N PHE A 91 -2.41 -5.27 -3.78
CA PHE A 91 -2.25 -6.73 -3.80
C PHE A 91 -1.07 -7.28 -2.98
N GLY A 92 -0.42 -6.44 -2.18
CA GLY A 92 0.76 -6.80 -1.40
C GLY A 92 0.47 -7.69 -0.19
N ASN A 93 1.44 -8.56 0.12
CA ASN A 93 1.54 -9.32 1.37
C ASN A 93 2.39 -8.52 2.37
N TYR A 94 1.85 -8.22 3.56
CA TYR A 94 2.51 -7.36 4.56
C TYR A 94 3.22 -8.15 5.67
N GLY A 95 3.29 -9.47 5.56
CA GLY A 95 4.25 -10.30 6.25
C GLY A 95 4.06 -10.45 7.77
N TYR A 96 2.87 -10.25 8.33
CA TYR A 96 2.66 -10.48 9.77
C TYR A 96 2.93 -11.95 10.14
N THR A 97 2.51 -12.87 9.32
CA THR A 97 2.84 -14.29 9.50
C THR A 97 3.58 -14.85 8.31
N ASP A 98 4.36 -15.87 8.58
CA ASP A 98 5.05 -16.68 7.57
C ASP A 98 4.05 -17.24 6.56
N GLU A 99 4.29 -17.01 5.27
CA GLU A 99 3.38 -17.42 4.21
C GLU A 99 3.22 -18.94 4.12
N LEU A 100 4.27 -19.69 4.43
CA LEU A 100 4.30 -21.14 4.27
C LEU A 100 3.70 -21.86 5.48
N THR A 101 4.03 -21.41 6.69
CA THR A 101 3.64 -22.09 7.94
C THR A 101 2.48 -21.39 8.67
N GLY A 102 2.19 -20.13 8.35
CA GLY A 102 1.21 -19.30 9.06
C GLY A 102 1.65 -18.86 10.46
N ARG A 103 2.92 -19.08 10.83
CA ARG A 103 3.44 -18.78 12.17
C ARG A 103 3.90 -17.33 12.26
N GLY A 104 3.65 -16.69 13.42
CA GLY A 104 4.10 -15.33 13.72
C GLY A 104 5.58 -15.27 14.11
N TRP A 105 6.06 -14.06 14.35
CA TRP A 105 7.46 -13.74 14.63
C TRP A 105 8.05 -14.44 15.86
N GLY A 106 7.26 -14.65 16.89
CA GLY A 106 7.68 -15.30 18.14
C GLY A 106 7.99 -16.80 18.01
N THR A 107 7.66 -17.40 16.88
CA THR A 107 7.93 -18.81 16.62
C THR A 107 9.38 -19.00 16.23
N LYS A 108 10.03 -20.06 16.73
CA LYS A 108 11.39 -20.41 16.33
C LYS A 108 11.44 -20.60 14.80
N ARG A 109 12.19 -19.75 14.12
CA ARG A 109 12.34 -19.71 12.66
C ARG A 109 13.80 -19.73 12.29
N THR A 110 14.09 -20.21 11.10
CA THR A 110 15.38 -20.06 10.45
C THR A 110 15.49 -18.69 9.81
N HIS A 111 15.61 -17.65 10.64
CA HIS A 111 15.84 -16.29 10.17
C HIS A 111 17.27 -15.89 10.41
N TRP A 112 17.76 -15.11 9.48
CA TRP A 112 19.07 -14.46 9.58
C TRP A 112 18.98 -13.00 10.05
N GLU A 113 17.75 -12.39 10.09
CA GLU A 113 17.61 -11.06 10.65
C GLU A 113 17.82 -11.08 12.16
N LYS A 114 18.74 -10.23 12.64
CA LYS A 114 18.97 -10.00 14.05
C LYS A 114 17.98 -9.02 14.65
N ASP A 115 17.52 -8.06 13.83
CA ASP A 115 16.58 -7.02 14.24
C ASP A 115 15.17 -7.58 14.37
N ILE A 116 14.59 -7.48 15.59
CA ILE A 116 13.28 -8.03 15.90
C ILE A 116 12.17 -7.41 15.04
N PRO A 117 12.08 -6.08 14.87
CA PRO A 117 11.08 -5.48 14.01
C PRO A 117 11.12 -6.00 12.57
N SER A 118 12.30 -6.13 11.96
CA SER A 118 12.44 -6.66 10.60
C SER A 118 12.06 -8.13 10.51
N ARG A 119 12.51 -8.92 11.48
CA ARG A 119 12.15 -10.34 11.60
C ARG A 119 10.65 -10.52 11.85
N HIS A 120 10.06 -9.67 12.66
CA HIS A 120 8.64 -9.71 13.01
C HIS A 120 7.75 -9.63 11.76
N TRP A 121 8.10 -8.76 10.80
CA TRP A 121 7.35 -8.55 9.57
C TRP A 121 7.83 -9.38 8.38
N HIS A 122 8.71 -10.36 8.59
CA HIS A 122 9.22 -11.24 7.54
C HIS A 122 9.84 -10.50 6.35
N GLN A 123 10.52 -9.39 6.59
CA GLN A 123 10.99 -8.47 5.55
C GLN A 123 11.97 -9.11 4.55
N ASN A 124 12.65 -10.19 4.90
CA ASN A 124 13.57 -10.90 4.02
C ASN A 124 12.92 -12.03 3.20
N ASP A 125 11.61 -12.26 3.37
CA ASP A 125 10.91 -13.26 2.56
C ASP A 125 10.53 -12.70 1.18
N PRO A 126 10.68 -13.48 0.09
CA PRO A 126 10.24 -13.07 -1.23
C PRO A 126 8.71 -12.93 -1.27
N GLY A 127 8.21 -11.77 -1.67
CA GLY A 127 6.79 -11.49 -1.73
C GLY A 127 6.24 -10.67 -0.59
N VAL A 128 7.07 -10.35 0.42
CA VAL A 128 6.68 -9.46 1.51
C VAL A 128 7.00 -8.02 1.16
N MET A 129 6.00 -7.13 1.30
CA MET A 129 6.15 -5.70 1.02
C MET A 129 7.02 -5.02 2.07
N PRO A 130 7.91 -4.10 1.68
CA PRO A 130 8.68 -3.31 2.63
C PRO A 130 7.79 -2.48 3.55
N ASN A 131 8.23 -2.21 4.78
CA ASN A 131 7.64 -1.19 5.64
C ASN A 131 7.99 0.21 5.11
N LEU A 132 7.06 1.17 5.21
CA LEU A 132 7.39 2.57 4.97
C LEU A 132 8.33 3.09 6.08
N LEU A 133 7.91 2.90 7.32
CA LEU A 133 8.72 3.13 8.51
C LEU A 133 8.16 2.34 9.70
N GLN A 134 9.01 2.11 10.70
CA GLN A 134 8.61 1.57 12.00
C GLN A 134 8.59 2.69 13.02
N THR A 135 7.50 2.81 13.76
CA THR A 135 7.36 3.80 14.83
C THR A 135 7.88 3.25 16.16
N GLY A 136 8.10 1.96 16.22
CA GLY A 136 8.55 1.25 17.41
C GLY A 136 7.38 0.85 18.30
N GLN A 137 7.45 1.22 19.58
CA GLN A 137 6.38 1.00 20.53
C GLN A 137 5.23 1.98 20.30
N GLY A 138 3.98 1.52 20.44
CA GLY A 138 2.84 2.39 20.30
C GLY A 138 1.51 1.64 20.32
N SER A 139 0.44 2.38 20.20
CA SER A 139 -0.92 1.91 19.92
C SER A 139 -1.49 2.80 18.84
N PRO A 140 -1.18 2.51 17.60
CA PRO A 140 -1.62 3.31 16.47
C PRO A 140 -3.14 3.24 16.33
N THR A 141 -3.74 4.39 16.08
CA THR A 141 -5.18 4.57 15.94
C THR A 141 -5.48 5.31 14.63
N GLY A 142 -6.30 6.36 14.64
CA GLY A 142 -6.73 7.08 13.45
C GLY A 142 -5.59 7.67 12.61
N ILE A 143 -5.75 7.63 11.30
CA ILE A 143 -4.83 8.19 10.33
C ILE A 143 -5.59 8.96 9.25
N THR A 144 -5.17 10.17 8.97
CA THR A 144 -5.72 10.99 7.88
C THR A 144 -4.64 11.59 7.02
N LEU A 145 -4.99 12.09 5.85
CA LEU A 145 -4.08 12.81 4.99
C LEU A 145 -4.43 14.30 4.98
N TYR A 146 -3.47 15.13 5.34
CA TYR A 146 -3.66 16.58 5.34
C TYR A 146 -3.42 17.18 3.96
N GLU A 147 -4.48 17.43 3.22
CA GLU A 147 -4.42 18.06 1.89
C GLU A 147 -4.92 19.53 1.92
N GLY A 148 -4.72 20.19 3.07
CA GLY A 148 -4.99 21.62 3.28
C GLY A 148 -3.72 22.47 3.19
N ASP A 149 -3.88 23.77 3.31
CA ASP A 149 -2.84 24.78 3.25
C ASP A 149 -2.76 25.68 4.49
N LEU A 150 -3.67 25.48 5.47
CA LEU A 150 -3.70 26.26 6.71
C LEU A 150 -2.49 25.97 7.61
N LEU A 151 -2.11 24.70 7.76
CA LEU A 151 -0.99 24.30 8.59
C LEU A 151 0.36 24.56 7.89
N PRO A 152 1.49 24.60 8.66
CA PRO A 152 2.82 24.74 8.11
C PRO A 152 3.11 23.76 6.98
N GLU A 153 3.98 24.17 6.06
CA GLU A 153 4.29 23.42 4.82
C GLU A 153 4.73 21.96 5.08
N VAL A 154 5.47 21.72 6.15
CA VAL A 154 5.94 20.38 6.55
C VAL A 154 4.80 19.36 6.74
N PHE A 155 3.58 19.84 7.00
CA PHE A 155 2.40 18.97 7.18
C PHE A 155 1.55 18.84 5.91
N ARG A 156 1.75 19.71 4.92
CA ARG A 156 0.90 19.74 3.71
C ARG A 156 1.14 18.52 2.83
N GLY A 157 0.08 17.80 2.55
CA GLY A 157 0.13 16.57 1.79
C GLY A 157 0.70 15.37 2.54
N GLN A 158 0.80 15.46 3.86
CA GLN A 158 1.39 14.41 4.69
C GLN A 158 0.32 13.69 5.50
N MET A 159 0.63 12.45 5.88
CA MET A 159 -0.18 11.69 6.83
C MET A 159 -0.09 12.32 8.21
N MET A 160 -1.22 12.38 8.89
CA MET A 160 -1.35 12.66 10.32
C MET A 160 -1.91 11.43 11.00
N HIS A 161 -1.35 11.05 12.12
CA HIS A 161 -1.64 9.77 12.75
C HIS A 161 -1.62 9.91 14.27
N CYS A 162 -2.63 9.35 14.90
CA CYS A 162 -2.74 9.25 16.34
C CYS A 162 -2.03 7.98 16.84
N ASP A 163 -1.18 8.14 17.87
CA ASP A 163 -0.51 7.04 18.52
C ASP A 163 -0.75 7.15 20.04
N ALA A 164 -1.73 6.39 20.52
CA ALA A 164 -2.24 6.51 21.88
C ALA A 164 -1.25 6.05 22.93
N GLY A 165 -0.38 5.08 22.62
CA GLY A 165 0.65 4.58 23.54
C GLY A 165 1.63 5.66 23.98
N PRO A 166 2.37 6.28 23.08
CA PRO A 166 3.29 7.38 23.39
C PRO A 166 2.59 8.75 23.58
N ARG A 167 1.27 8.83 23.54
CA ARG A 167 0.48 10.06 23.75
C ARG A 167 0.83 11.17 22.77
N VAL A 168 0.83 10.84 21.48
CA VAL A 168 1.31 11.75 20.44
C VAL A 168 0.45 11.66 19.18
N VAL A 169 0.25 12.82 18.53
CA VAL A 169 -0.13 12.89 17.12
C VAL A 169 1.12 13.18 16.32
N ARG A 170 1.37 12.35 15.31
CA ARG A 170 2.53 12.43 14.43
C ARG A 170 2.14 12.81 13.03
N ALA A 171 3.05 13.48 12.34
CA ALA A 171 3.03 13.58 10.89
C ALA A 171 4.19 12.78 10.30
N TYR A 172 3.98 12.26 9.10
CA TYR A 172 5.00 11.49 8.40
C TYR A 172 5.30 12.14 7.05
N PRO A 173 6.25 13.10 6.99
CA PRO A 173 6.72 13.66 5.72
C PRO A 173 7.27 12.57 4.81
N VAL A 174 6.57 12.33 3.71
CA VAL A 174 6.86 11.28 2.73
C VAL A 174 7.66 11.86 1.58
N GLN A 175 8.68 11.12 1.15
CA GLN A 175 9.46 11.38 -0.04
C GLN A 175 9.50 10.13 -0.92
N ARG A 176 9.52 10.31 -2.23
CA ARG A 176 9.75 9.20 -3.16
C ARG A 176 11.13 8.59 -2.94
N SER A 177 11.20 7.28 -3.01
CA SER A 177 12.44 6.50 -2.91
C SER A 177 12.32 5.31 -3.87
N GLY A 178 12.97 5.43 -5.02
CA GLY A 178 12.78 4.46 -6.10
C GLY A 178 11.30 4.34 -6.50
N ALA A 179 10.82 3.13 -6.67
CA ALA A 179 9.41 2.85 -6.97
C ALA A 179 8.47 2.95 -5.77
N GLY A 180 8.99 3.20 -4.57
CA GLY A 180 8.22 3.36 -3.34
C GLY A 180 8.47 4.70 -2.67
N TYR A 181 8.50 4.63 -1.33
CA TYR A 181 8.57 5.82 -0.50
C TYR A 181 9.48 5.58 0.72
N LYS A 182 9.95 6.68 1.28
CA LYS A 182 10.54 6.78 2.62
C LYS A 182 9.87 7.91 3.38
N ALA A 183 9.83 7.84 4.70
CA ALA A 183 9.20 8.86 5.54
C ALA A 183 10.06 9.18 6.76
N LYS A 184 9.76 10.33 7.37
CA LYS A 184 10.32 10.76 8.66
C LYS A 184 9.18 10.89 9.67
N ILE A 185 9.52 10.88 10.96
CA ILE A 185 8.57 11.12 12.05
C ILE A 185 8.72 12.58 12.49
N VAL A 186 7.60 13.31 12.54
CA VAL A 186 7.50 14.66 13.11
C VAL A 186 6.38 14.66 14.13
N ASN A 187 6.69 14.91 15.42
CA ASN A 187 5.66 15.05 16.43
C ASN A 187 4.92 16.38 16.21
N MET A 188 3.61 16.30 16.11
CA MET A 188 2.72 17.43 15.85
C MET A 188 2.02 17.93 17.12
N LEU A 189 1.53 17.00 17.93
CA LEU A 189 0.90 17.27 19.22
C LEU A 189 1.34 16.18 20.19
N GLN A 190 1.83 16.57 21.35
CA GLN A 190 2.24 15.67 22.43
C GLN A 190 1.71 16.20 23.75
N SER A 191 1.32 15.31 24.66
CA SER A 191 0.86 15.69 25.98
C SER A 191 1.66 14.96 27.06
N GLU A 192 1.94 15.65 28.15
CA GLU A 192 2.50 15.08 29.38
C GLU A 192 1.41 14.47 30.28
N ASP A 193 0.14 14.79 30.01
CA ASP A 193 -1.01 14.18 30.70
C ASP A 193 -0.98 12.65 30.50
N PRO A 194 -0.81 11.84 31.57
CA PRO A 194 -0.75 10.38 31.46
C PRO A 194 -2.04 9.77 30.96
N TRP A 195 -3.15 10.51 30.97
CA TRP A 195 -4.47 10.07 30.50
C TRP A 195 -4.74 10.45 29.03
N TYR A 196 -3.91 11.28 28.42
CA TYR A 196 -4.09 11.64 27.00
C TYR A 196 -3.91 10.41 26.10
N ARG A 197 -4.95 10.08 25.33
CA ARG A 197 -4.97 8.95 24.39
C ARG A 197 -5.59 9.41 23.06
N PRO A 198 -4.80 10.00 22.15
CA PRO A 198 -5.33 10.39 20.85
C PRO A 198 -5.82 9.15 20.10
N SER A 199 -7.09 9.15 19.72
CA SER A 199 -7.78 7.99 19.15
C SER A 199 -8.16 8.18 17.69
N ASP A 200 -8.36 9.43 17.26
CA ASP A 200 -8.69 9.72 15.86
C ASP A 200 -8.28 11.14 15.48
N VAL A 201 -8.08 11.37 14.18
CA VAL A 201 -7.67 12.67 13.61
C VAL A 201 -8.35 12.92 12.27
N CYS A 202 -8.93 14.11 12.12
CA CYS A 202 -9.55 14.51 10.87
C CYS A 202 -9.26 15.96 10.51
N THR A 203 -9.27 16.27 9.21
CA THR A 203 -9.13 17.63 8.69
C THR A 203 -10.48 18.27 8.52
N ALA A 204 -10.69 19.43 9.12
CA ALA A 204 -11.93 20.22 8.98
C ALA A 204 -12.00 20.95 7.62
N PRO A 205 -13.20 21.39 7.19
CA PRO A 205 -13.36 22.13 5.93
C PRO A 205 -12.58 23.45 5.84
N ASP A 206 -12.25 24.07 6.98
CA ASP A 206 -11.40 25.27 7.06
C ASP A 206 -9.90 24.98 7.07
N GLY A 207 -9.51 23.72 7.05
CA GLY A 207 -8.12 23.27 7.09
C GLY A 207 -7.54 23.10 8.49
N SER A 208 -8.29 23.38 9.57
CA SER A 208 -7.88 23.00 10.91
C SER A 208 -7.96 21.47 11.10
N VAL A 209 -7.27 20.96 12.12
CA VAL A 209 -7.26 19.55 12.42
C VAL A 209 -7.94 19.29 13.75
N PHE A 210 -8.86 18.33 13.78
CA PHE A 210 -9.48 17.86 15.00
C PHE A 210 -8.84 16.55 15.43
N VAL A 211 -8.59 16.39 16.73
CA VAL A 211 -8.06 15.21 17.37
C VAL A 211 -8.99 14.80 18.49
N SER A 212 -9.49 13.58 18.45
CA SER A 212 -10.23 13.01 19.57
C SER A 212 -9.25 12.38 20.57
N ASP A 213 -9.55 12.55 21.84
CA ASP A 213 -8.81 12.01 22.97
C ASP A 213 -9.75 11.08 23.76
N TRP A 214 -9.42 9.83 23.79
CA TRP A 214 -10.16 8.85 24.58
C TRP A 214 -10.07 9.13 26.09
N HIS A 215 -8.92 9.65 26.54
CA HIS A 215 -8.64 10.01 27.94
C HIS A 215 -8.75 8.83 28.90
N ASP A 216 -7.75 7.95 28.88
CA ASP A 216 -7.65 6.77 29.74
C ASP A 216 -6.23 6.60 30.27
N GLY A 217 -6.09 6.12 31.53
CA GLY A 217 -4.79 5.88 32.14
C GLY A 217 -4.01 4.72 31.49
N HIS A 218 -4.67 3.82 30.78
CA HIS A 218 -4.07 2.67 30.11
C HIS A 218 -4.30 2.67 28.60
N VAL A 219 -3.49 1.86 27.93
CA VAL A 219 -3.58 1.62 26.48
C VAL A 219 -3.58 0.11 26.25
N GLY A 220 -4.37 -0.33 25.29
CA GLY A 220 -4.53 -1.73 24.94
C GLY A 220 -5.94 -2.24 25.24
N GLY A 221 -6.32 -3.31 24.61
CA GLY A 221 -7.69 -3.83 24.64
C GLY A 221 -8.08 -4.59 25.92
N HIS A 222 -7.28 -4.57 26.97
CA HIS A 222 -7.46 -5.49 28.09
C HIS A 222 -7.97 -4.85 29.37
N HIS A 223 -7.61 -3.59 29.65
CA HIS A 223 -8.04 -2.87 30.84
C HIS A 223 -8.28 -1.41 30.51
N MET A 224 -9.48 -0.93 30.75
CA MET A 224 -9.75 0.50 30.87
C MET A 224 -9.63 0.90 32.32
N THR A 225 -8.98 2.01 32.60
CA THR A 225 -8.80 2.54 33.96
C THR A 225 -10.08 3.21 34.44
N ASP A 226 -10.83 3.76 33.52
CA ASP A 226 -12.02 4.54 33.80
C ASP A 226 -13.28 3.67 33.65
N HIS A 227 -13.68 3.05 34.74
CA HIS A 227 -14.85 2.14 34.78
C HIS A 227 -16.11 2.79 35.37
N LYS A 228 -16.02 4.02 35.86
CA LYS A 228 -17.15 4.67 36.50
C LYS A 228 -17.85 5.63 35.53
N PRO A 229 -19.14 5.35 35.17
CA PRO A 229 -19.93 6.35 34.46
C PRO A 229 -19.87 7.69 35.22
N GLY A 230 -19.67 8.78 34.60
CA GLY A 230 -19.50 10.10 35.21
C GLY A 230 -18.05 10.52 35.50
N GLN A 231 -17.10 9.59 35.45
CA GLN A 231 -15.66 9.89 35.42
C GLN A 231 -15.08 9.72 34.01
N MET A 232 -15.84 9.13 33.10
CA MET A 232 -15.46 8.93 31.71
C MET A 232 -15.53 10.27 30.99
N THR A 233 -14.36 10.86 30.72
CA THR A 233 -14.23 12.19 30.11
C THR A 233 -13.39 12.07 28.85
N GLY A 234 -14.03 12.19 27.67
CA GLY A 234 -13.33 12.35 26.40
C GLY A 234 -13.09 13.85 26.12
N ARG A 235 -12.14 14.12 25.23
CA ARG A 235 -11.82 15.48 24.78
C ARG A 235 -11.72 15.54 23.27
N ILE A 236 -12.00 16.70 22.70
CA ILE A 236 -11.74 16.98 21.29
C ILE A 236 -10.90 18.23 21.22
N TYR A 237 -9.71 18.10 20.64
CA TYR A 237 -8.81 19.23 20.40
C TYR A 237 -8.94 19.72 18.98
N ARG A 238 -8.82 21.02 18.79
CA ARG A 238 -8.70 21.66 17.48
C ARG A 238 -7.32 22.30 17.35
N LEU A 239 -6.61 21.93 16.32
CA LEU A 239 -5.26 22.42 16.02
C LEU A 239 -5.33 23.45 14.90
N THR A 240 -4.79 24.64 15.17
CA THR A 240 -4.66 25.76 14.23
C THR A 240 -3.27 26.37 14.37
N PRO A 241 -2.76 27.11 13.37
CA PRO A 241 -1.51 27.87 13.53
C PRO A 241 -1.57 28.85 14.69
N LYS A 242 -0.47 29.05 15.39
CA LYS A 242 -0.36 30.04 16.47
C LYS A 242 -0.66 31.44 15.95
N GLY A 243 -1.56 32.17 16.62
CA GLY A 243 -1.98 33.50 16.20
C GLY A 243 -3.02 33.52 15.07
N GLY A 244 -3.46 32.35 14.60
CA GLY A 244 -4.58 32.26 13.64
C GLY A 244 -5.93 32.53 14.29
N ASP A 245 -6.97 32.83 13.47
CA ASP A 245 -8.34 32.98 13.95
C ASP A 245 -8.80 31.65 14.57
N SER A 246 -9.13 31.69 15.86
CA SER A 246 -9.64 30.53 16.59
C SER A 246 -11.09 30.18 16.23
N ARG A 247 -11.78 31.04 15.47
CA ARG A 247 -13.16 30.82 15.05
C ARG A 247 -13.22 29.88 13.87
N TYR A 248 -14.06 28.86 14.01
CA TYR A 248 -14.36 27.94 12.91
C TYR A 248 -15.28 28.66 11.91
N ALA A 249 -14.78 28.88 10.70
CA ALA A 249 -15.55 29.49 9.63
C ALA A 249 -15.89 28.46 8.56
N LEU A 250 -17.17 28.11 8.45
CA LEU A 250 -17.62 27.33 7.30
C LEU A 250 -17.60 28.19 6.03
N PRO A 251 -17.12 27.67 4.88
CA PRO A 251 -17.20 28.38 3.61
C PRO A 251 -18.64 28.82 3.32
N GLN A 252 -18.86 30.12 3.05
CA GLN A 252 -20.20 30.70 2.86
C GLN A 252 -20.94 30.14 1.63
N LYS A 253 -20.21 29.76 0.55
CA LYS A 253 -20.79 29.12 -0.63
C LYS A 253 -20.24 27.70 -0.79
N ARG A 254 -21.12 26.73 -0.64
CA ARG A 254 -20.79 25.28 -0.81
C ARG A 254 -21.34 24.78 -2.14
N THR A 255 -20.66 25.09 -3.22
CA THR A 255 -20.93 24.44 -4.50
C THR A 255 -20.15 23.10 -4.53
N ALA A 256 -20.60 22.13 -5.34
CA ALA A 256 -19.88 20.88 -5.52
C ALA A 256 -18.41 21.10 -5.96
N PHE A 257 -18.16 22.14 -6.78
CA PHE A 257 -16.79 22.46 -7.20
C PHE A 257 -15.94 23.04 -6.06
N SER A 258 -16.47 23.93 -5.23
CA SER A 258 -15.73 24.45 -4.07
C SER A 258 -15.46 23.35 -3.04
N MET A 259 -16.43 22.46 -2.82
CA MET A 259 -16.25 21.32 -1.93
C MET A 259 -15.24 20.29 -2.46
N LEU A 260 -15.11 20.13 -3.79
CA LEU A 260 -14.06 19.27 -4.37
C LEU A 260 -12.66 19.78 -4.05
N SER A 261 -12.50 21.08 -3.84
CA SER A 261 -11.24 21.72 -3.43
C SER A 261 -11.00 21.68 -1.92
N SER A 262 -11.97 21.27 -1.12
CA SER A 262 -11.87 21.26 0.34
C SER A 262 -10.71 20.38 0.85
N PRO A 263 -10.01 20.77 1.92
CA PRO A 263 -9.09 19.89 2.63
C PRO A 263 -9.80 18.71 3.33
N ASN A 264 -11.09 18.85 3.63
CA ASN A 264 -11.88 17.84 4.32
C ASN A 264 -12.34 16.73 3.36
N MET A 265 -12.04 15.48 3.72
CA MET A 265 -12.35 14.32 2.88
C MET A 265 -13.85 14.09 2.70
N ALA A 266 -14.66 14.27 3.74
CA ALA A 266 -16.12 14.11 3.65
C ALA A 266 -16.76 15.15 2.71
N SER A 267 -16.29 16.39 2.75
CA SER A 267 -16.74 17.44 1.81
C SER A 267 -16.38 17.07 0.36
N ARG A 268 -15.17 16.57 0.13
CA ARG A 268 -14.74 16.09 -1.21
C ARG A 268 -15.60 14.93 -1.71
N TYR A 269 -15.92 13.99 -0.82
CA TYR A 269 -16.76 12.84 -1.15
C TYR A 269 -18.18 13.27 -1.58
N ILE A 270 -18.81 14.17 -0.82
CA ILE A 270 -20.12 14.74 -1.18
C ILE A 270 -20.03 15.43 -2.54
N ALA A 271 -19.00 16.24 -2.77
CA ALA A 271 -18.75 16.91 -4.04
C ALA A 271 -18.60 15.92 -5.19
N TRP A 272 -17.82 14.86 -4.97
CA TRP A 272 -17.60 13.81 -5.94
C TRP A 272 -18.93 13.14 -6.34
N GLN A 273 -19.76 12.75 -5.38
CA GLN A 273 -21.06 12.14 -5.65
C GLN A 273 -21.97 13.08 -6.48
N GLN A 274 -22.04 14.36 -6.11
CA GLN A 274 -22.85 15.36 -6.83
C GLN A 274 -22.36 15.54 -8.27
N LEU A 275 -21.04 15.72 -8.46
CA LEU A 275 -20.45 15.95 -9.78
C LEU A 275 -20.51 14.69 -10.67
N ASN A 276 -20.34 13.50 -10.10
CA ASN A 276 -20.51 12.24 -10.81
C ASN A 276 -21.96 12.09 -11.33
N LYS A 277 -22.95 12.47 -10.52
CA LYS A 277 -24.36 12.48 -10.93
C LYS A 277 -24.67 13.51 -12.03
N VAL A 278 -24.02 14.67 -12.00
CA VAL A 278 -24.16 15.71 -13.05
C VAL A 278 -23.59 15.23 -14.39
N GLY A 279 -22.54 14.40 -14.36
CA GLY A 279 -21.96 13.77 -15.55
C GLY A 279 -21.38 14.78 -16.54
N ALA A 280 -21.72 14.63 -17.84
CA ALA A 280 -21.15 15.43 -18.93
C ALA A 280 -21.31 16.96 -18.75
N LYS A 281 -22.36 17.41 -18.10
CA LYS A 281 -22.57 18.86 -17.84
C LYS A 281 -21.50 19.46 -16.90
N ALA A 282 -20.77 18.62 -16.14
CA ALA A 282 -19.69 19.08 -15.27
C ALA A 282 -18.34 19.20 -16.03
N GLU A 283 -18.21 18.68 -17.25
CA GLU A 283 -16.92 18.59 -17.96
C GLU A 283 -16.20 19.95 -18.03
N GLY A 284 -16.86 21.00 -18.48
CA GLY A 284 -16.22 22.30 -18.71
C GLY A 284 -15.58 22.90 -17.44
N THR A 285 -16.18 22.69 -16.27
CA THR A 285 -15.60 23.16 -15.01
C THR A 285 -14.56 22.22 -14.47
N LEU A 286 -14.74 20.90 -14.61
CA LEU A 286 -13.74 19.92 -14.24
C LEU A 286 -12.48 20.02 -15.13
N ASP A 287 -12.61 20.33 -16.43
CA ASP A 287 -11.49 20.56 -17.34
C ASP A 287 -10.65 21.79 -16.94
N LYS A 288 -11.31 22.84 -16.41
CA LYS A 288 -10.56 23.99 -15.83
C LYS A 288 -9.72 23.57 -14.63
N LEU A 289 -10.24 22.72 -13.73
CA LEU A 289 -9.47 22.19 -12.60
C LEU A 289 -8.35 21.26 -13.08
N TRP A 290 -8.62 20.42 -14.08
CA TRP A 290 -7.65 19.52 -14.70
C TRP A 290 -6.45 20.29 -15.30
N ARG A 291 -6.69 21.44 -15.90
CA ARG A 291 -5.63 22.30 -16.48
C ARG A 291 -4.96 23.25 -15.48
N GLY A 292 -5.44 23.26 -14.23
CA GLY A 292 -4.87 24.11 -13.19
C GLY A 292 -3.49 23.66 -12.71
N ASN A 293 -2.89 24.43 -11.81
CA ASN A 293 -1.54 24.18 -11.29
C ASN A 293 -1.51 23.26 -10.08
N ASN A 294 -2.62 23.10 -9.37
CA ASN A 294 -2.69 22.27 -8.16
C ASN A 294 -2.84 20.79 -8.56
N GLN A 295 -1.79 20.01 -8.36
CA GLN A 295 -1.71 18.61 -8.80
C GLN A 295 -2.79 17.72 -8.15
N ARG A 296 -3.15 17.99 -6.88
CA ARG A 296 -4.21 17.23 -6.20
C ARG A 296 -5.58 17.54 -6.77
N LEU A 297 -5.87 18.80 -7.06
CA LEU A 297 -7.13 19.19 -7.73
C LEU A 297 -7.22 18.60 -9.14
N ARG A 298 -6.10 18.56 -9.85
CA ARG A 298 -6.01 17.90 -11.16
C ARG A 298 -6.36 16.41 -11.06
N ALA A 299 -5.80 15.70 -10.08
CA ALA A 299 -6.11 14.29 -9.85
C ALA A 299 -7.59 14.08 -9.49
N ARG A 300 -8.16 14.90 -8.60
CA ARG A 300 -9.60 14.85 -8.25
C ARG A 300 -10.50 15.08 -9.46
N ALA A 301 -10.15 16.05 -10.31
CA ALA A 301 -10.86 16.29 -11.56
C ALA A 301 -10.72 15.11 -12.54
N LEU A 302 -9.54 14.52 -12.66
CA LEU A 302 -9.27 13.37 -13.52
C LEU A 302 -10.15 12.17 -13.15
N HIS A 303 -10.29 11.86 -11.85
CA HIS A 303 -11.16 10.78 -11.37
C HIS A 303 -12.62 10.94 -11.81
N LEU A 304 -13.11 12.18 -11.92
CA LEU A 304 -14.47 12.49 -12.39
C LEU A 304 -14.54 12.50 -13.92
N LEU A 305 -13.62 13.19 -14.59
CA LEU A 305 -13.59 13.33 -16.05
C LEU A 305 -13.47 11.98 -16.76
N ALA A 306 -12.63 11.09 -16.23
CA ALA A 306 -12.47 9.75 -16.78
C ALA A 306 -13.67 8.83 -16.51
N ARG A 307 -14.70 9.26 -15.76
CA ARG A 307 -15.97 8.54 -15.56
C ARG A 307 -17.09 9.03 -16.49
N ILE A 308 -16.92 10.17 -17.15
CA ILE A 308 -17.91 10.70 -18.09
C ILE A 308 -17.89 9.82 -19.36
N LYS A 309 -19.03 9.19 -19.66
CA LYS A 309 -19.18 8.29 -20.82
C LYS A 309 -18.70 8.96 -22.10
N GLY A 310 -17.79 8.31 -22.80
CA GLY A 310 -17.21 8.77 -24.07
C GLY A 310 -16.00 9.71 -23.92
N LEU A 311 -15.64 10.14 -22.69
CA LEU A 311 -14.47 11.00 -22.42
C LEU A 311 -13.32 10.25 -21.76
N GLU A 312 -13.51 8.98 -21.40
CA GLU A 312 -12.52 8.16 -20.67
C GLU A 312 -11.16 8.16 -21.37
N LYS A 313 -11.16 7.80 -22.67
CA LYS A 313 -9.92 7.74 -23.45
C LYS A 313 -9.22 9.09 -23.59
N LYS A 314 -9.99 10.18 -23.74
CA LYS A 314 -9.47 11.56 -23.85
C LYS A 314 -8.63 11.91 -22.61
N TYR A 315 -9.20 11.78 -21.43
CA TYR A 315 -8.55 12.24 -20.20
C TYR A 315 -7.49 11.27 -19.69
N ILE A 316 -7.70 9.95 -19.84
CA ILE A 316 -6.66 8.96 -19.51
C ILE A 316 -5.46 9.15 -20.41
N SER A 317 -5.61 9.27 -21.74
CA SER A 317 -4.48 9.48 -22.66
C SER A 317 -3.73 10.79 -22.38
N ALA A 318 -4.45 11.84 -21.96
CA ALA A 318 -3.82 13.09 -21.53
C ALA A 318 -3.03 12.90 -20.21
N ALA A 319 -3.60 12.16 -19.25
CA ALA A 319 -2.93 11.88 -17.98
C ALA A 319 -1.63 11.08 -18.16
N LEU A 320 -1.60 10.10 -19.06
CA LEU A 320 -0.37 9.30 -19.32
C LEU A 320 0.78 10.10 -19.94
N LYS A 321 0.53 11.28 -20.48
CA LYS A 321 1.54 12.19 -21.05
C LYS A 321 1.91 13.32 -20.11
N ASP A 322 1.35 13.35 -18.91
CA ASP A 322 1.55 14.44 -17.97
C ASP A 322 3.01 14.49 -17.47
N ALA A 323 3.48 15.70 -17.20
CA ALA A 323 4.82 15.91 -16.62
C ALA A 323 4.93 15.31 -15.21
N ASN A 324 3.83 15.33 -14.43
CA ASN A 324 3.78 14.81 -13.08
C ASN A 324 3.58 13.27 -13.11
N PRO A 325 4.51 12.49 -12.53
CA PRO A 325 4.39 11.02 -12.47
C PRO A 325 3.18 10.54 -11.67
N ASP A 326 2.73 11.26 -10.64
CA ASP A 326 1.53 10.88 -9.88
C ASP A 326 0.25 10.96 -10.73
N ILE A 327 0.20 11.92 -11.65
CA ILE A 327 -0.92 12.02 -12.61
C ILE A 327 -0.86 10.86 -13.62
N ARG A 328 0.34 10.47 -14.11
CA ARG A 328 0.47 9.30 -14.99
C ARG A 328 0.05 8.01 -14.31
N ILE A 329 0.47 7.82 -13.05
CA ILE A 329 0.05 6.70 -12.18
C ILE A 329 -1.47 6.70 -12.02
N THR A 330 -2.06 7.85 -11.67
CA THR A 330 -3.52 8.00 -11.49
C THR A 330 -4.26 7.61 -12.75
N GLY A 331 -3.80 8.06 -13.93
CA GLY A 331 -4.41 7.72 -15.22
C GLY A 331 -4.40 6.21 -15.50
N LEU A 332 -3.28 5.53 -15.29
CA LEU A 332 -3.16 4.09 -15.49
C LEU A 332 -4.01 3.30 -14.46
N ARG A 333 -4.00 3.74 -13.20
CA ARG A 333 -4.80 3.15 -12.13
C ARG A 333 -6.30 3.23 -12.43
N ILE A 334 -6.80 4.41 -12.83
CA ILE A 334 -8.19 4.59 -13.25
C ILE A 334 -8.55 3.66 -14.42
N ALA A 335 -7.69 3.53 -15.42
CA ALA A 335 -7.93 2.65 -16.56
C ALA A 335 -8.10 1.19 -16.11
N ARG A 336 -7.20 0.70 -15.25
CA ARG A 336 -7.28 -0.65 -14.68
C ARG A 336 -8.54 -0.86 -13.84
N GLU A 337 -8.86 0.07 -12.95
CA GLU A 337 -10.05 0.00 -12.09
C GLU A 337 -11.36 -0.02 -12.87
N ARG A 338 -11.37 0.62 -14.03
CA ARG A 338 -12.53 0.63 -14.93
C ARG A 338 -12.58 -0.54 -15.90
N GLY A 339 -11.65 -1.48 -15.81
CA GLY A 339 -11.58 -2.65 -16.70
C GLY A 339 -11.25 -2.31 -18.15
N LEU A 340 -10.57 -1.18 -18.40
CA LEU A 340 -10.13 -0.84 -19.75
C LEU A 340 -8.91 -1.69 -20.15
N ASP A 341 -8.71 -1.87 -21.46
CA ASP A 341 -7.50 -2.51 -21.96
C ASP A 341 -6.26 -1.67 -21.57
N VAL A 342 -5.43 -2.23 -20.66
CA VAL A 342 -4.24 -1.57 -20.16
C VAL A 342 -3.01 -1.80 -21.04
N ILE A 343 -3.03 -2.77 -21.96
CA ILE A 343 -1.85 -3.13 -22.75
C ILE A 343 -1.31 -1.96 -23.59
N PRO A 344 -2.13 -1.20 -24.33
CA PRO A 344 -1.63 -0.03 -25.06
C PRO A 344 -1.04 1.05 -24.14
N LEU A 345 -1.61 1.18 -22.94
CA LEU A 345 -1.18 2.15 -21.94
C LEU A 345 0.17 1.76 -21.32
N VAL A 346 0.31 0.48 -20.99
CA VAL A 346 1.58 -0.07 -20.50
C VAL A 346 2.67 0.01 -21.59
N LYS A 347 2.36 -0.28 -22.86
CA LYS A 347 3.30 -0.08 -23.98
C LYS A 347 3.87 1.35 -24.03
N GLN A 348 3.03 2.34 -23.74
CA GLN A 348 3.44 3.75 -23.70
C GLN A 348 4.35 4.06 -22.50
N LEU A 349 4.12 3.43 -21.33
CA LEU A 349 4.76 3.77 -20.05
C LEU A 349 5.85 2.77 -19.62
N VAL A 350 6.05 1.68 -20.33
CA VAL A 350 6.96 0.58 -19.94
C VAL A 350 8.41 1.04 -19.75
N THR A 351 8.82 2.13 -20.40
CA THR A 351 10.14 2.75 -20.28
C THR A 351 10.09 4.14 -19.65
N ASP A 352 9.04 4.43 -18.87
CA ASP A 352 8.93 5.71 -18.18
C ASP A 352 10.16 5.95 -17.29
N LYS A 353 10.63 7.19 -17.25
CA LYS A 353 11.80 7.58 -16.44
C LYS A 353 11.58 7.39 -14.93
N ASP A 354 10.33 7.50 -14.48
CA ASP A 354 9.95 7.35 -13.08
C ASP A 354 9.68 5.89 -12.75
N SER A 355 10.43 5.31 -11.80
CA SER A 355 10.29 3.90 -11.40
C SER A 355 8.94 3.58 -10.75
N ALA A 356 8.26 4.56 -10.11
CA ALA A 356 6.93 4.35 -9.58
C ALA A 356 5.85 4.25 -10.68
N VAL A 357 6.04 4.92 -11.82
CA VAL A 357 5.18 4.72 -13.00
C VAL A 357 5.40 3.33 -13.57
N ARG A 358 6.65 2.87 -13.67
CA ARG A 358 6.95 1.49 -14.12
C ARG A 358 6.44 0.43 -13.13
N ARG A 359 6.49 0.70 -11.80
CA ARG A 359 5.83 -0.13 -10.79
C ARG A 359 4.33 -0.28 -11.08
N GLU A 360 3.64 0.80 -11.38
CA GLU A 360 2.21 0.75 -11.69
C GLU A 360 1.93 -0.01 -12.99
N CYS A 361 2.83 0.05 -13.98
CA CYS A 361 2.77 -0.80 -15.17
C CYS A 361 2.87 -2.29 -14.82
N ALA A 362 3.78 -2.67 -13.93
CA ALA A 362 3.89 -4.05 -13.46
C ALA A 362 2.58 -4.51 -12.79
N ILE A 363 2.03 -3.70 -11.87
CA ILE A 363 0.76 -4.01 -11.20
C ILE A 363 -0.39 -4.15 -12.21
N ALA A 364 -0.42 -3.32 -13.27
CA ALA A 364 -1.44 -3.38 -14.31
C ALA A 364 -1.37 -4.65 -15.17
N LEU A 365 -0.22 -5.33 -15.23
CA LEU A 365 -0.05 -6.60 -15.93
C LEU A 365 -0.49 -7.82 -15.11
N ARG A 366 -0.80 -7.66 -13.83
CA ARG A 366 -1.27 -8.75 -12.98
C ARG A 366 -2.56 -9.34 -13.55
N HIS A 367 -2.60 -10.66 -13.73
CA HIS A 367 -3.73 -11.43 -14.31
C HIS A 367 -4.13 -10.97 -15.73
N ASN A 368 -3.22 -10.35 -16.47
CA ASN A 368 -3.49 -9.95 -17.86
C ASN A 368 -3.05 -11.05 -18.85
N ASP A 369 -4.01 -11.61 -19.58
CA ASP A 369 -3.80 -12.75 -20.49
C ASP A 369 -3.33 -12.35 -21.91
N SER A 370 -3.12 -11.06 -22.17
CA SER A 370 -2.62 -10.59 -23.45
C SER A 370 -1.30 -11.29 -23.84
N PRO A 371 -1.11 -11.68 -25.11
CA PRO A 371 0.15 -12.24 -25.59
C PRO A 371 1.33 -11.26 -25.46
N ASP A 372 1.08 -9.96 -25.39
CA ASP A 372 2.11 -8.93 -25.20
C ASP A 372 2.56 -8.79 -23.73
N ALA A 373 1.75 -9.22 -22.76
CA ALA A 373 2.00 -9.02 -21.35
C ALA A 373 3.36 -9.59 -20.86
N PRO A 374 3.78 -10.81 -21.27
CA PRO A 374 5.07 -11.36 -20.87
C PRO A 374 6.26 -10.53 -21.35
N THR A 375 6.21 -10.08 -22.62
CA THR A 375 7.28 -9.25 -23.20
C THR A 375 7.35 -7.88 -22.54
N LEU A 376 6.20 -7.27 -22.19
CA LEU A 376 6.15 -6.01 -21.47
C LEU A 376 6.69 -6.17 -20.06
N TRP A 377 6.33 -7.25 -19.38
CA TRP A 377 6.90 -7.55 -18.06
C TRP A 377 8.41 -7.77 -18.11
N ALA A 378 8.92 -8.51 -19.10
CA ALA A 378 10.35 -8.73 -19.28
C ALA A 378 11.10 -7.40 -19.45
N LYS A 379 10.55 -6.45 -20.22
CA LYS A 379 11.11 -5.09 -20.35
C LYS A 379 11.13 -4.32 -19.03
N LEU A 380 10.09 -4.46 -18.20
CA LEU A 380 10.07 -3.87 -16.85
C LEU A 380 11.13 -4.53 -15.96
N ALA A 381 11.23 -5.86 -15.96
CA ALA A 381 12.17 -6.60 -15.14
C ALA A 381 13.64 -6.24 -15.47
N GLN A 382 13.98 -6.00 -16.75
CA GLN A 382 15.31 -5.55 -17.16
C GLN A 382 15.70 -4.17 -16.63
N GLN A 383 14.75 -3.38 -16.12
CA GLN A 383 14.99 -2.06 -15.53
C GLN A 383 15.10 -2.09 -14.00
N HIS A 384 15.11 -3.29 -13.39
CA HIS A 384 15.45 -3.42 -11.97
C HIS A 384 16.94 -3.15 -11.77
N ASP A 385 17.27 -2.32 -10.78
CA ASP A 385 18.63 -1.84 -10.52
C ASP A 385 19.41 -2.71 -9.50
N GLY A 386 18.77 -3.76 -8.96
CA GLY A 386 19.33 -4.61 -7.92
C GLY A 386 19.36 -3.97 -6.52
N ALA A 387 18.57 -2.89 -6.30
CA ALA A 387 18.49 -2.22 -5.01
C ALA A 387 17.05 -1.84 -4.63
N ASP A 388 16.20 -1.51 -5.59
CA ASP A 388 14.84 -1.05 -5.35
C ASP A 388 13.90 -2.21 -4.99
N ARG A 389 13.74 -2.45 -3.69
CA ARG A 389 12.87 -3.52 -3.18
C ARG A 389 11.38 -3.29 -3.51
N TRP A 390 10.90 -2.05 -3.54
CA TRP A 390 9.53 -1.74 -3.92
C TRP A 390 9.25 -2.14 -5.37
N TYR A 391 10.23 -1.87 -6.25
CA TYR A 391 10.12 -2.23 -7.66
C TYR A 391 10.14 -3.75 -7.85
N LEU A 392 11.04 -4.45 -7.17
CA LEU A 392 11.16 -5.89 -7.21
C LEU A 392 9.85 -6.59 -6.78
N GLU A 393 9.23 -6.12 -5.69
CA GLU A 393 7.99 -6.71 -5.23
C GLU A 393 6.82 -6.43 -6.18
N ALA A 394 6.76 -5.26 -6.81
CA ALA A 394 5.76 -4.98 -7.84
C ALA A 394 5.90 -5.91 -9.06
N LEU A 395 7.14 -6.17 -9.50
CA LEU A 395 7.41 -7.17 -10.53
C LEU A 395 6.90 -8.56 -10.10
N GLY A 396 7.14 -8.92 -8.84
CA GLY A 396 6.65 -10.18 -8.29
C GLY A 396 5.12 -10.28 -8.21
N LEU A 397 4.42 -9.18 -7.91
CA LEU A 397 2.94 -9.13 -7.93
C LEU A 397 2.37 -9.40 -9.32
N ALA A 398 3.01 -8.88 -10.36
CA ALA A 398 2.61 -9.11 -11.74
C ALA A 398 2.68 -10.59 -12.15
N LEU A 399 3.56 -11.37 -11.51
CA LEU A 399 3.74 -12.79 -11.78
C LEU A 399 2.61 -13.68 -11.25
N ASP A 400 1.73 -13.16 -10.41
CA ASP A 400 0.66 -13.95 -9.79
C ASP A 400 -0.15 -14.72 -10.86
N ARG A 401 -0.25 -16.06 -10.67
CA ARG A 401 -0.85 -17.02 -11.61
C ARG A 401 -0.18 -17.14 -12.99
N GLN A 402 0.90 -16.38 -13.28
CA GLN A 402 1.56 -16.32 -14.59
C GLN A 402 3.08 -16.51 -14.52
N GLN A 403 3.58 -17.08 -13.42
CA GLN A 403 5.01 -17.22 -13.10
C GLN A 403 5.85 -17.74 -14.29
N ASN A 404 5.48 -18.89 -14.85
CA ASN A 404 6.28 -19.53 -15.89
C ASN A 404 6.33 -18.73 -17.19
N LYS A 405 5.20 -18.14 -17.59
CA LYS A 405 5.06 -17.40 -18.85
C LYS A 405 5.90 -16.10 -18.81
N PHE A 406 5.75 -15.32 -17.75
CA PHE A 406 6.44 -14.03 -17.63
C PHE A 406 7.93 -14.19 -17.36
N PHE A 407 8.28 -15.04 -16.40
CA PHE A 407 9.68 -15.33 -16.09
C PHE A 407 10.43 -15.98 -17.24
N GLY A 408 9.75 -16.85 -18.02
CA GLY A 408 10.30 -17.43 -19.25
C GLY A 408 10.66 -16.37 -20.29
N ALA A 409 9.76 -15.42 -20.55
CA ALA A 409 10.01 -14.34 -21.49
C ALA A 409 11.19 -13.45 -21.06
N TRP A 410 11.36 -13.22 -19.75
CA TRP A 410 12.52 -12.47 -19.25
C TRP A 410 13.82 -13.25 -19.44
N LEU A 411 13.84 -14.56 -19.14
CA LEU A 411 15.03 -15.39 -19.36
C LEU A 411 15.44 -15.45 -20.83
N GLU A 412 14.47 -15.50 -21.73
CA GLU A 412 14.73 -15.42 -23.19
C GLU A 412 15.33 -14.07 -23.58
N ALA A 413 14.81 -12.98 -23.02
CA ALA A 413 15.26 -11.63 -23.32
C ALA A 413 16.68 -11.32 -22.79
N VAL A 414 17.07 -11.86 -21.63
CA VAL A 414 18.39 -11.61 -21.03
C VAL A 414 19.43 -12.68 -21.40
N GLY A 415 18.99 -13.86 -21.82
CA GLY A 415 19.85 -14.99 -22.19
C GLY A 415 20.80 -15.39 -21.05
N SER A 416 22.09 -15.49 -21.34
CA SER A 416 23.12 -15.79 -20.33
C SER A 416 23.39 -14.66 -19.34
N ASN A 417 22.91 -13.44 -19.61
CA ASN A 417 23.20 -12.26 -18.79
C ASN A 417 22.26 -12.11 -17.57
N TRP A 418 21.54 -13.15 -17.20
CA TRP A 418 20.67 -13.15 -16.02
C TRP A 418 21.46 -13.08 -14.70
N ASP A 419 22.70 -13.55 -14.66
CA ASP A 419 23.52 -13.69 -13.44
C ASP A 419 24.21 -12.35 -13.08
N THR A 420 23.41 -11.35 -12.83
CA THR A 420 23.79 -10.05 -12.27
C THR A 420 23.11 -9.87 -10.93
N LYS A 421 23.53 -8.87 -10.13
CA LYS A 421 22.84 -8.56 -8.87
C LYS A 421 21.33 -8.38 -9.07
N ALA A 422 20.93 -7.58 -10.08
CA ALA A 422 19.54 -7.36 -10.43
C ALA A 422 18.83 -8.64 -10.89
N GLY A 423 19.48 -9.43 -11.71
CA GLY A 423 18.91 -10.71 -12.19
C GLY A 423 18.78 -11.76 -11.08
N ARG A 424 19.75 -11.84 -10.16
CA ARG A 424 19.66 -12.69 -8.95
C ARG A 424 18.49 -12.28 -8.06
N ASP A 425 18.15 -10.99 -7.96
CA ASP A 425 16.95 -10.50 -7.27
C ASP A 425 15.68 -10.98 -7.97
N ILE A 426 15.60 -10.90 -9.30
CA ILE A 426 14.46 -11.41 -10.07
C ILE A 426 14.29 -12.92 -9.87
N VAL A 427 15.38 -13.69 -9.89
CA VAL A 427 15.38 -15.14 -9.59
C VAL A 427 14.89 -15.39 -8.15
N TRP A 428 15.44 -14.67 -7.17
CA TRP A 428 15.03 -14.78 -5.77
C TRP A 428 13.53 -14.54 -5.56
N ARG A 429 12.96 -13.59 -6.29
CA ARG A 429 11.54 -13.23 -6.18
C ARG A 429 10.61 -14.15 -6.96
N SER A 430 11.11 -14.89 -7.94
CA SER A 430 10.33 -15.76 -8.82
C SER A 430 9.88 -17.05 -8.13
N ARG A 431 8.75 -17.57 -8.57
CA ARG A 431 8.23 -18.92 -8.21
C ARG A 431 7.99 -19.76 -9.47
N SER A 432 8.71 -19.49 -10.55
CA SER A 432 8.63 -20.25 -11.79
C SER A 432 9.30 -21.63 -11.62
N LYS A 433 8.85 -22.61 -12.40
CA LYS A 433 9.50 -23.94 -12.46
C LYS A 433 10.98 -23.89 -12.84
N LYS A 434 11.45 -22.83 -13.51
CA LYS A 434 12.86 -22.61 -13.84
C LYS A 434 13.68 -22.04 -12.66
N THR A 435 13.04 -21.52 -11.63
CA THR A 435 13.70 -20.83 -10.50
C THR A 435 14.57 -21.75 -9.66
N PRO A 436 14.18 -22.99 -9.28
CA PRO A 436 14.99 -23.84 -8.43
C PRO A 436 16.39 -24.11 -9.00
N ASP A 437 16.52 -24.42 -10.29
CA ASP A 437 17.82 -24.66 -10.93
C ASP A 437 18.72 -23.41 -10.93
N LEU A 438 18.12 -22.22 -11.11
CA LEU A 438 18.87 -20.95 -11.04
C LEU A 438 19.32 -20.63 -9.61
N LEU A 439 18.51 -20.93 -8.60
CA LEU A 439 18.90 -20.78 -7.19
C LEU A 439 20.06 -21.70 -6.84
N VAL A 440 20.08 -22.94 -7.34
CA VAL A 440 21.24 -23.85 -7.17
C VAL A 440 22.50 -23.25 -7.80
N LYS A 441 22.42 -22.72 -9.02
CA LYS A 441 23.56 -22.06 -9.67
C LYS A 441 24.11 -20.90 -8.85
N ILE A 442 23.21 -20.06 -8.28
CA ILE A 442 23.60 -18.95 -7.40
C ILE A 442 24.29 -19.49 -6.13
N LEU A 443 23.71 -20.50 -5.47
CA LEU A 443 24.23 -21.06 -4.22
C LEU A 443 25.60 -21.74 -4.38
N LEU A 444 25.86 -22.35 -5.54
CA LEU A 444 27.11 -22.98 -5.86
C LEU A 444 28.17 -22.05 -6.50
N ASP A 445 27.78 -20.85 -6.87
CA ASP A 445 28.70 -19.84 -7.40
C ASP A 445 29.67 -19.36 -6.31
N LYS A 446 30.96 -19.45 -6.59
CA LYS A 446 32.03 -18.98 -5.69
C LYS A 446 31.96 -17.49 -5.36
N LYS A 447 31.25 -16.71 -6.17
CA LYS A 447 31.00 -15.28 -5.92
C LYS A 447 29.91 -15.03 -4.87
N THR A 448 29.07 -16.03 -4.58
CA THR A 448 28.02 -15.90 -3.56
C THR A 448 28.63 -16.05 -2.19
N THR A 449 28.55 -14.98 -1.40
CA THR A 449 29.12 -14.96 -0.05
C THR A 449 28.29 -15.81 0.92
N GLU A 450 28.90 -16.24 2.04
CA GLU A 450 28.19 -17.01 3.07
C GLU A 450 27.01 -16.23 3.67
N ASP A 451 27.12 -14.90 3.75
CA ASP A 451 26.06 -14.04 4.25
C ASP A 451 24.86 -13.91 3.26
N GLU A 452 25.10 -14.14 1.97
CA GLU A 452 24.03 -14.12 0.95
C GLU A 452 23.28 -15.45 0.83
N LYS A 453 23.95 -16.58 1.11
CA LYS A 453 23.38 -17.93 0.94
C LYS A 453 22.04 -18.13 1.67
N PRO A 454 21.86 -17.68 2.94
CA PRO A 454 20.59 -17.85 3.65
C PRO A 454 19.39 -17.28 2.89
N ARG A 455 19.57 -16.15 2.21
CA ARG A 455 18.53 -15.51 1.39
C ARG A 455 18.07 -16.42 0.24
N TYR A 456 18.99 -17.06 -0.45
CA TYR A 456 18.67 -17.93 -1.59
C TYR A 456 18.17 -19.31 -1.13
N ILE A 457 18.67 -19.84 -0.02
CA ILE A 457 18.13 -21.04 0.63
C ILE A 457 16.67 -20.80 1.03
N ARG A 458 16.38 -19.66 1.66
CA ARG A 458 15.01 -19.29 2.02
C ARG A 458 14.09 -19.17 0.80
N ALA A 459 14.59 -18.70 -0.34
CA ALA A 459 13.82 -18.63 -1.58
C ALA A 459 13.42 -20.01 -2.11
N LEU A 460 14.20 -21.06 -1.83
CA LEU A 460 13.85 -22.45 -2.17
C LEU A 460 12.62 -22.94 -1.38
N ASP A 461 12.39 -22.45 -0.16
CA ASP A 461 11.20 -22.82 0.61
C ASP A 461 9.91 -22.46 -0.13
N PHE A 462 9.93 -21.36 -0.89
CA PHE A 462 8.79 -20.86 -1.67
C PHE A 462 8.61 -21.55 -3.02
N GLN A 463 9.49 -22.48 -3.38
CA GLN A 463 9.36 -23.29 -4.57
C GLN A 463 8.56 -24.56 -4.29
N SER A 464 8.08 -25.22 -5.33
CA SER A 464 7.32 -26.48 -5.24
C SER A 464 7.54 -27.35 -6.48
N GLY A 465 7.12 -28.61 -6.38
CA GLY A 465 7.19 -29.56 -7.49
C GLY A 465 8.54 -30.25 -7.66
N PRO A 466 8.62 -31.15 -8.65
CA PRO A 466 9.81 -31.99 -8.87
C PRO A 466 11.07 -31.18 -9.18
N GLU A 467 10.94 -29.97 -9.70
CA GLU A 467 12.07 -29.08 -9.97
C GLU A 467 12.75 -28.63 -8.66
N LYS A 468 11.98 -28.42 -7.58
CA LYS A 468 12.52 -28.15 -6.24
C LYS A 468 13.27 -29.37 -5.70
N ASP A 469 12.67 -30.55 -5.79
CA ASP A 469 13.27 -31.79 -5.28
C ASP A 469 14.61 -32.07 -5.98
N ALA A 470 14.65 -31.92 -7.29
CA ALA A 470 15.88 -32.04 -8.07
C ALA A 470 16.95 -31.01 -7.66
N ALA A 471 16.55 -29.78 -7.36
CA ALA A 471 17.44 -28.72 -6.88
C ALA A 471 18.05 -29.06 -5.52
N LEU A 472 17.24 -29.56 -4.58
CA LEU A 472 17.71 -29.98 -3.25
C LEU A 472 18.69 -31.16 -3.33
N ILE A 473 18.41 -32.14 -4.19
CA ILE A 473 19.34 -33.30 -4.43
C ILE A 473 20.69 -32.81 -4.95
N LYS A 474 20.71 -31.88 -5.91
CA LYS A 474 21.94 -31.27 -6.43
C LYS A 474 22.75 -30.57 -5.34
N LEU A 475 22.10 -29.84 -4.45
CA LEU A 475 22.77 -29.12 -3.34
C LEU A 475 23.36 -30.10 -2.32
N LEU A 476 22.65 -31.17 -1.98
CA LEU A 476 23.17 -32.23 -1.08
C LEU A 476 24.38 -32.93 -1.68
N GLY A 477 24.36 -33.25 -2.98
CA GLY A 477 25.49 -33.88 -3.68
C GLY A 477 26.73 -32.98 -3.85
N ALA A 478 26.55 -31.67 -3.82
CA ALA A 478 27.66 -30.72 -3.92
C ALA A 478 28.32 -30.39 -2.55
N GLY A 479 27.64 -30.71 -1.44
CA GLY A 479 28.15 -30.52 -0.08
C GLY A 479 28.87 -31.76 0.52
N SER A 480 28.89 -32.86 -0.23
CA SER A 480 29.64 -34.09 0.07
C SER A 480 30.92 -34.12 -0.78
#